data_cf3896b421a91867200c862806ab8a74
#
_entry.id   cf3896b421a91867200c862806ab8a74
#
_cell.length_a   1.000
_cell.length_b   1.000
_cell.length_c   1.000
_cell.angle_alpha   90.00
_cell.angle_beta   90.00
_cell.angle_gamma   90.00
#
_symmetry.space_group_name_H-M   'P 1'
#
loop_
_entity.id
_entity.type
_entity.pdbx_description
1 polymer ?
#
loop_
_entity_poly.entity_id
_entity_poly.type
_entity_poly.pdbx_seq_one_letter_code
_entity_poly.pdbx_strand_id
1 'polypeptide(L)'
;MSKGLGNQLEAYEDFPRDYDAWEITNYYKEKRYLVNDVTEAEAVHDGVRAGIRIRRKFLTSEIVQTIWLYEDIKKIDFETTIDWKQEHLLLKAAFPVSINSNRATYEIQFGTIERPTHSNTSWDAAKFEVCAHK
;
A
#
# COMPACT_ATOMS: atom_id res chain seq x y z
N MET A 1 -4.46 -6.47 -20.51
CA MET A 1 -4.42 -6.70 -19.05
C MET A 1 -3.06 -6.26 -18.56
N SER A 2 -2.99 -5.20 -17.76
CA SER A 2 -1.74 -4.82 -17.12
C SER A 2 -1.39 -5.90 -16.10
N LYS A 3 -0.24 -6.53 -16.25
CA LYS A 3 0.32 -7.41 -15.22
C LYS A 3 0.75 -6.50 -14.07
N GLY A 4 -0.17 -6.21 -13.15
CA GLY A 4 0.15 -5.49 -11.94
C GLY A 4 1.08 -6.32 -11.07
N LEU A 5 2.11 -5.68 -10.51
CA LEU A 5 2.96 -6.29 -9.49
C LEU A 5 2.26 -6.15 -8.15
N GLY A 6 2.06 -7.24 -7.42
CA GLY A 6 1.59 -7.18 -6.04
C GLY A 6 2.60 -6.49 -5.13
N ASN A 7 2.13 -5.80 -4.11
CA ASN A 7 2.96 -5.06 -3.16
C ASN A 7 3.88 -4.00 -3.83
N GLN A 8 3.34 -3.31 -4.85
CA GLN A 8 4.04 -2.19 -5.45
C GLN A 8 4.02 -1.00 -4.50
N LEU A 9 5.18 -0.54 -4.06
CA LEU A 9 5.28 0.68 -3.25
C LEU A 9 5.20 1.91 -4.14
N GLU A 10 4.33 2.83 -3.77
CA GLU A 10 4.03 4.05 -4.51
C GLU A 10 3.98 5.24 -3.55
N ALA A 11 4.58 6.35 -3.94
CA ALA A 11 4.46 7.61 -3.23
C ALA A 11 3.65 8.60 -4.06
N TYR A 12 2.82 9.38 -3.39
CA TYR A 12 1.94 10.37 -4.02
C TYR A 12 2.16 11.73 -3.38
N GLU A 13 2.12 12.79 -4.16
CA GLU A 13 2.09 14.12 -3.58
C GLU A 13 0.78 14.32 -2.80
N ASP A 14 0.91 14.75 -1.56
CA ASP A 14 -0.20 14.96 -0.65
C ASP A 14 -0.06 16.30 0.05
N PHE A 15 -0.93 17.23 -0.35
CA PHE A 15 -1.01 18.57 0.19
C PHE A 15 -2.44 18.82 0.67
N PRO A 16 -2.83 18.24 1.82
CA PRO A 16 -4.14 18.49 2.37
C PRO A 16 -4.28 19.98 2.73
N ARG A 17 -5.46 20.50 2.56
CA ARG A 17 -5.77 21.90 2.85
C ARG A 17 -5.75 22.19 4.33
N ASP A 18 -6.33 21.26 5.09
CA ASP A 18 -6.47 21.32 6.54
C ASP A 18 -6.25 19.90 7.08
N TYR A 19 -5.77 19.74 8.31
CA TYR A 19 -5.69 18.46 9.01
C TYR A 19 -4.83 17.37 8.34
N ASP A 20 -3.56 17.62 8.13
CA ASP A 20 -2.59 16.70 7.47
C ASP A 20 -2.68 15.23 7.90
N ALA A 21 -3.01 14.96 9.17
CA ALA A 21 -3.09 13.59 9.67
C ALA A 21 -4.43 12.90 9.35
N TRP A 22 -5.43 13.63 8.84
CA TRP A 22 -6.81 13.15 8.72
C TRP A 22 -7.35 13.26 7.32
N GLU A 23 -6.89 14.22 6.53
CA GLU A 23 -7.42 14.53 5.22
C GLU A 23 -6.46 14.10 4.11
N ILE A 24 -7.01 13.42 3.10
CA ILE A 24 -6.34 13.14 1.83
C ILE A 24 -7.16 13.80 0.74
N THR A 25 -6.57 14.73 0.02
CA THR A 25 -7.28 15.42 -1.06
C THR A 25 -7.48 14.51 -2.26
N ASN A 26 -8.55 14.71 -3.03
CA ASN A 26 -8.83 13.92 -4.23
C ASN A 26 -7.74 14.01 -5.30
N TYR A 27 -6.93 15.06 -5.25
CA TYR A 27 -5.88 15.35 -6.23
C TYR A 27 -4.59 14.57 -5.99
N TYR A 28 -4.45 13.86 -4.87
CA TYR A 28 -3.23 13.10 -4.58
C TYR A 28 -2.85 12.10 -5.69
N LYS A 29 -3.85 11.62 -6.46
CA LYS A 29 -3.64 10.66 -7.56
C LYS A 29 -2.98 11.26 -8.81
N GLU A 30 -2.91 12.59 -8.90
CA GLU A 30 -2.40 13.27 -10.10
C GLU A 30 -0.88 13.11 -10.25
N LYS A 31 -0.17 12.96 -9.14
CA LYS A 31 1.28 12.81 -9.19
C LYS A 31 1.75 11.63 -8.34
N ARG A 32 2.18 10.59 -9.04
CA ARG A 32 2.62 9.31 -8.47
C ARG A 32 4.08 9.04 -8.81
N TYR A 33 4.81 8.56 -7.82
CA TYR A 33 6.16 8.07 -7.95
C TYR A 33 6.22 6.58 -7.61
N LEU A 34 6.98 5.80 -8.37
CA LEU A 34 7.23 4.40 -8.04
C LEU A 34 8.47 4.31 -7.14
N VAL A 35 8.36 3.54 -6.05
CA VAL A 35 9.47 3.28 -5.13
C VAL A 35 10.18 2.01 -5.57
N ASN A 36 10.98 2.11 -6.65
CA ASN A 36 11.59 0.98 -7.32
C ASN A 36 13.12 0.92 -7.21
N ASP A 37 13.75 1.90 -6.54
CA ASP A 37 15.21 1.92 -6.38
C ASP A 37 15.65 0.88 -5.35
N VAL A 38 15.89 -0.34 -5.83
CA VAL A 38 16.35 -1.47 -5.03
C VAL A 38 17.86 -1.39 -4.90
N THR A 39 18.36 -1.21 -3.69
CA THR A 39 19.79 -1.15 -3.38
C THR A 39 20.34 -2.51 -2.95
N GLU A 40 19.49 -3.37 -2.39
CA GLU A 40 19.89 -4.70 -1.91
C GLU A 40 18.70 -5.65 -1.96
N ALA A 41 18.96 -6.91 -2.29
CA ALA A 41 17.98 -7.99 -2.19
C ALA A 41 18.70 -9.29 -1.79
N GLU A 42 18.21 -9.94 -0.74
CA GLU A 42 18.80 -11.18 -0.21
C GLU A 42 17.72 -12.20 0.15
N ALA A 43 18.04 -13.47 0.03
CA ALA A 43 17.21 -14.54 0.55
C ALA A 43 17.45 -14.70 2.04
N VAL A 44 16.39 -14.84 2.82
CA VAL A 44 16.44 -15.00 4.28
C VAL A 44 15.58 -16.17 4.72
N HIS A 45 15.95 -16.82 5.84
CA HIS A 45 15.13 -17.84 6.47
C HIS A 45 15.37 -17.86 7.98
N ASP A 46 14.38 -18.30 8.75
CA ASP A 46 14.48 -18.42 10.23
C ASP A 46 14.17 -19.82 10.75
N GLY A 47 14.13 -20.82 9.87
CA GLY A 47 13.86 -22.22 10.20
C GLY A 47 12.38 -22.60 10.11
N VAL A 48 11.45 -21.65 10.10
CA VAL A 48 10.00 -21.84 10.00
C VAL A 48 9.45 -21.24 8.71
N ARG A 49 10.05 -20.16 8.25
CA ARG A 49 9.66 -19.41 7.05
C ARG A 49 10.89 -19.03 6.24
N ALA A 50 10.70 -18.86 4.97
CA ALA A 50 11.70 -18.35 4.03
C ALA A 50 11.16 -17.10 3.34
N GLY A 51 12.04 -16.21 2.95
CA GLY A 51 11.62 -14.96 2.37
C GLY A 51 12.69 -14.25 1.58
N ILE A 52 12.33 -13.09 1.09
CA ILE A 52 13.24 -12.17 0.41
C ILE A 52 13.20 -10.85 1.18
N ARG A 53 14.37 -10.42 1.65
CA ARG A 53 14.56 -9.08 2.21
C ARG A 53 15.01 -8.15 1.10
N ILE A 54 14.33 -7.03 0.97
CA ILE A 54 14.57 -6.02 -0.07
C ILE A 54 14.77 -4.68 0.61
N ARG A 55 15.87 -4.03 0.29
CA ARG A 55 16.16 -2.64 0.71
C ARG A 55 15.94 -1.71 -0.47
N ARG A 56 15.17 -0.67 -0.25
CA ARG A 56 14.87 0.36 -1.26
C ARG A 56 15.25 1.74 -0.73
N LYS A 57 15.70 2.59 -1.63
CA LYS A 57 15.83 4.02 -1.38
C LYS A 57 14.72 4.78 -2.10
N PHE A 58 14.27 5.84 -1.48
CA PHE A 58 13.36 6.79 -2.08
C PHE A 58 13.71 8.19 -1.57
N LEU A 59 14.33 9.00 -2.44
CA LEU A 59 14.91 10.30 -2.07
C LEU A 59 15.89 10.13 -0.89
N THR A 60 15.57 10.73 0.27
CA THR A 60 16.37 10.59 1.50
C THR A 60 15.86 9.51 2.46
N SER A 61 14.76 8.82 2.10
CA SER A 61 14.13 7.77 2.89
C SER A 61 14.67 6.38 2.54
N GLU A 62 14.60 5.47 3.51
CA GLU A 62 14.93 4.07 3.33
C GLU A 62 13.76 3.17 3.74
N ILE A 63 13.53 2.12 2.96
CA ILE A 63 12.50 1.12 3.23
C ILE A 63 13.16 -0.26 3.15
N VAL A 64 13.06 -1.01 4.24
CA VAL A 64 13.47 -2.40 4.31
C VAL A 64 12.23 -3.27 4.45
N GLN A 65 12.00 -4.15 3.51
CA GLN A 65 10.84 -5.02 3.50
C GLN A 65 11.25 -6.48 3.33
N THR A 66 10.78 -7.34 4.24
CA THR A 66 10.92 -8.79 4.10
C THR A 66 9.58 -9.39 3.73
N ILE A 67 9.54 -10.12 2.63
CA ILE A 67 8.37 -10.85 2.15
C ILE A 67 8.54 -12.29 2.56
N TRP A 68 7.71 -12.75 3.51
CA TRP A 68 7.79 -14.07 4.09
C TRP A 68 6.77 -15.05 3.52
N LEU A 69 7.21 -16.27 3.29
CA LEU A 69 6.40 -17.43 2.94
C LEU A 69 6.58 -18.51 4.01
N TYR A 70 5.53 -19.28 4.26
CA TYR A 70 5.49 -20.38 5.21
C TYR A 70 5.34 -21.71 4.49
N GLU A 71 5.94 -22.78 5.01
CA GLU A 71 5.91 -24.10 4.39
C GLU A 71 4.48 -24.65 4.26
N ASP A 72 3.71 -24.60 5.35
CA ASP A 72 2.40 -25.23 5.44
C ASP A 72 1.21 -24.24 5.47
N ILE A 73 1.47 -22.96 5.37
CA ILE A 73 0.43 -21.92 5.49
C ILE A 73 0.36 -21.11 4.20
N LYS A 74 -0.82 -21.06 3.57
CA LYS A 74 -1.07 -20.22 2.39
C LYS A 74 -1.21 -18.75 2.78
N LYS A 75 -0.12 -18.18 3.28
CA LYS A 75 -0.01 -16.81 3.75
C LYS A 75 1.27 -16.17 3.25
N ILE A 76 1.21 -14.89 2.94
CA ILE A 76 2.37 -14.04 2.67
C ILE A 76 2.36 -12.92 3.68
N ASP A 77 3.45 -12.75 4.43
CA ASP A 77 3.64 -11.61 5.32
C ASP A 77 4.60 -10.60 4.72
N PHE A 78 4.27 -9.33 4.87
CA PHE A 78 5.10 -8.20 4.49
C PHE A 78 5.57 -7.47 5.75
N GLU A 79 6.74 -7.83 6.24
CA GLU A 79 7.37 -7.17 7.37
C GLU A 79 8.14 -5.95 6.85
N THR A 80 7.71 -4.75 7.22
CA THR A 80 8.24 -3.54 6.62
C THR A 80 8.70 -2.55 7.68
N THR A 81 9.95 -2.12 7.58
CA THR A 81 10.53 -1.04 8.37
C THR A 81 10.79 0.15 7.46
N ILE A 82 10.34 1.32 7.86
CA ILE A 82 10.41 2.54 7.06
C ILE A 82 11.09 3.65 7.87
N ASP A 83 12.20 4.17 7.35
CA ASP A 83 12.79 5.44 7.80
C ASP A 83 12.35 6.55 6.83
N TRP A 84 11.16 7.10 7.11
CA TRP A 84 10.52 8.09 6.24
C TRP A 84 10.95 9.50 6.59
N LYS A 85 11.58 10.19 5.64
CA LYS A 85 12.11 11.55 5.80
C LYS A 85 11.48 12.55 4.82
N GLN A 86 10.36 12.17 4.22
CA GLN A 86 9.69 13.02 3.25
C GLN A 86 8.48 13.70 3.88
N GLU A 87 8.33 14.98 3.55
CA GLU A 87 7.14 15.76 3.86
C GLU A 87 6.23 15.80 2.62
N HIS A 88 4.94 15.94 2.82
CA HIS A 88 3.92 16.05 1.76
C HIS A 88 3.93 14.90 0.74
N LEU A 89 4.31 13.70 1.19
CA LEU A 89 4.28 12.49 0.39
C LEU A 89 3.58 11.34 1.14
N LEU A 90 2.51 10.85 0.56
CA LEU A 90 1.74 9.70 1.03
C LEU A 90 2.33 8.42 0.44
N LEU A 91 2.84 7.53 1.30
CA LEU A 91 3.32 6.21 0.89
C LEU A 91 2.18 5.19 0.92
N LYS A 92 2.03 4.44 -0.16
CA LYS A 92 1.02 3.37 -0.29
C LYS A 92 1.65 2.09 -0.82
N ALA A 93 1.08 0.95 -0.44
CA ALA A 93 1.35 -0.34 -1.05
C ALA A 93 0.15 -0.74 -1.92
N ALA A 94 0.38 -0.93 -3.21
CA ALA A 94 -0.65 -1.30 -4.18
C ALA A 94 -0.66 -2.82 -4.40
N PHE A 95 -1.85 -3.40 -4.34
CA PHE A 95 -2.11 -4.81 -4.64
C PHE A 95 -3.16 -4.91 -5.76
N PRO A 96 -2.75 -4.73 -7.03
CA PRO A 96 -3.68 -4.83 -8.13
C PRO A 96 -4.17 -6.27 -8.29
N VAL A 97 -5.47 -6.44 -8.28
CA VAL A 97 -6.14 -7.73 -8.45
C VAL A 97 -6.97 -7.76 -9.72
N SER A 98 -7.05 -8.93 -10.38
CA SER A 98 -7.85 -9.12 -11.59
C SER A 98 -9.30 -9.51 -11.21
N ILE A 99 -9.95 -8.66 -10.44
CA ILE A 99 -11.33 -8.83 -9.99
C ILE A 99 -12.19 -7.72 -10.61
N ASN A 100 -13.31 -8.11 -11.21
CA ASN A 100 -14.32 -7.17 -11.67
C ASN A 100 -15.53 -7.24 -10.75
N SER A 101 -15.71 -6.21 -9.94
CA SER A 101 -16.80 -6.11 -8.99
C SER A 101 -17.25 -4.65 -8.86
N ASN A 102 -18.55 -4.44 -8.75
CA ASN A 102 -19.13 -3.12 -8.51
C ASN A 102 -19.05 -2.69 -7.04
N ARG A 103 -18.68 -3.61 -6.16
CA ARG A 103 -18.58 -3.39 -4.72
C ARG A 103 -17.33 -4.02 -4.15
N ALA A 104 -16.79 -3.39 -3.12
CA ALA A 104 -15.75 -3.92 -2.27
C ALA A 104 -16.23 -3.93 -0.82
N THR A 105 -15.91 -4.98 -0.10
CA THR A 105 -16.22 -5.13 1.33
C THR A 105 -14.97 -4.80 2.13
N TYR A 106 -15.09 -3.85 3.03
CA TYR A 106 -14.02 -3.41 3.91
C TYR A 106 -14.30 -3.81 5.33
N GLU A 107 -13.26 -4.19 6.05
CA GLU A 107 -13.34 -4.43 7.48
C GLU A 107 -13.52 -3.08 8.22
N ILE A 108 -14.43 -3.09 9.19
CA ILE A 108 -14.61 -2.00 10.15
C ILE A 108 -14.67 -2.59 11.56
N GLN A 109 -14.69 -1.73 12.57
CA GLN A 109 -14.85 -2.19 13.95
C GLN A 109 -16.16 -2.98 14.11
N PHE A 110 -16.02 -4.22 14.59
CA PHE A 110 -17.14 -5.14 14.85
C PHE A 110 -17.97 -5.54 13.62
N GLY A 111 -17.44 -5.43 12.40
CA GLY A 111 -18.18 -5.82 11.21
C GLY A 111 -17.50 -5.46 9.91
N THR A 112 -18.31 -5.33 8.89
CA THR A 112 -17.86 -4.97 7.54
C THR A 112 -18.77 -3.90 6.95
N ILE A 113 -18.23 -3.14 5.99
CA ILE A 113 -18.99 -2.17 5.20
C ILE A 113 -18.75 -2.41 3.71
N GLU A 114 -19.81 -2.37 2.92
CA GLU A 114 -19.70 -2.39 1.46
C GLU A 114 -19.65 -0.99 0.89
N ARG A 115 -18.77 -0.79 -0.10
CA ARG A 115 -18.62 0.46 -0.84
C ARG A 115 -18.60 0.20 -2.35
N PRO A 116 -19.09 1.13 -3.16
CA PRO A 116 -18.94 1.03 -4.61
C PRO A 116 -17.47 1.16 -5.00
N THR A 117 -17.06 0.44 -6.04
CA THR A 117 -15.70 0.49 -6.61
C THR A 117 -15.56 1.52 -7.73
N HIS A 118 -16.63 2.20 -8.09
CA HIS A 118 -16.66 3.24 -9.11
C HIS A 118 -16.58 4.65 -8.52
N SER A 119 -16.22 5.61 -9.35
CA SER A 119 -16.13 7.04 -9.01
C SER A 119 -17.05 7.88 -9.92
N ASN A 120 -18.29 7.40 -10.14
CA ASN A 120 -19.21 7.98 -11.11
C ASN A 120 -19.82 9.32 -10.67
N THR A 121 -19.81 9.59 -9.37
CA THR A 121 -20.30 10.85 -8.81
C THR A 121 -19.18 11.57 -8.08
N SER A 122 -19.33 12.87 -7.84
CA SER A 122 -18.37 13.63 -7.02
C SER A 122 -18.29 13.10 -5.58
N TRP A 123 -19.39 12.55 -5.07
CA TRP A 123 -19.43 11.89 -3.76
C TRP A 123 -18.58 10.62 -3.75
N ASP A 124 -18.69 9.79 -4.79
CA ASP A 124 -17.90 8.56 -4.88
C ASP A 124 -16.41 8.87 -5.11
N ALA A 125 -16.12 9.91 -5.92
CA ALA A 125 -14.75 10.34 -6.18
C ALA A 125 -14.05 10.92 -4.94
N ALA A 126 -14.81 11.50 -4.01
CA ALA A 126 -14.31 12.08 -2.77
C ALA A 126 -14.05 11.04 -1.67
N LYS A 127 -14.55 9.81 -1.82
CA LYS A 127 -14.39 8.75 -0.83
C LYS A 127 -13.05 8.03 -1.01
N PHE A 128 -12.40 7.79 0.07
CA PHE A 128 -11.35 6.79 0.20
C PHE A 128 -11.67 5.92 1.42
N GLU A 129 -11.29 4.66 1.36
CA GLU A 129 -11.61 3.73 2.44
C GLU A 129 -10.35 3.39 3.22
N VAL A 130 -10.46 3.52 4.52
CA VAL A 130 -9.43 3.07 5.47
C VAL A 130 -10.00 1.88 6.22
N CYS A 131 -9.41 0.71 6.02
CA CYS A 131 -9.77 -0.46 6.79
C CYS A 131 -9.37 -0.26 8.25
N ALA A 132 -10.31 -0.45 9.16
CA ALA A 132 -10.00 -0.52 10.57
C ALA A 132 -9.30 -1.84 10.83
N HIS A 133 -8.01 -1.80 10.97
CA HIS A 133 -7.20 -2.96 11.28
C HIS A 133 -6.63 -2.85 12.69
N LYS A 134 -6.62 -3.97 13.39
CA LYS A 134 -5.96 -4.10 14.69
C LYS A 134 -4.78 -5.04 14.57
#